data_54bc29b9f8ed3c16c715041ef581e832
#
_entry.id   54bc29b9f8ed3c16c715041ef581e832
#
_cell.length_a   1.000
_cell.length_b   1.000
_cell.length_c   1.000
_cell.angle_alpha   90.00
_cell.angle_beta   90.00
_cell.angle_gamma   90.00
#
_symmetry.space_group_name_H-M   'P 1'
#
loop_
_entity.id
_entity.type
_entity.pdbx_description
1 polymer ?
#
loop_
_entity_poly.entity_id
_entity_poly.type
_entity_poly.pdbx_seq_one_letter_code
_entity_poly.pdbx_strand_id
1 'polypeptide(L)'
;MLEIKIRQCANCIILDLSGRIDVDSANLVEVVGQCVREGYVDILCNLDDVQAVDYMGISVVVIAYKEVTNHNGRMKFVNIPVHLRDVFTVSGIDRVMEIYGSEEMALNSFKEDKVIENIKKMQLRRRFKRLPVDLKIELKSKQDNSPECLKVEMINLSAVGAFIFGCGKFKLKDEVILKMKLAPKPEELELEARVVWVPDKAVQPHEYPGIGVEFANISSVNQQKIIEFIERNLSSISSD
;
A
#
# COMPACT_ATOMS: atom_id res chain seq x y z
N MET A 1 8.31 -0.65 -39.75
CA MET A 1 6.98 -0.97 -39.18
C MET A 1 7.19 -1.56 -37.81
N LEU A 2 6.36 -1.20 -36.85
CA LEU A 2 6.39 -1.76 -35.49
C LEU A 2 5.65 -3.11 -35.46
N GLU A 3 6.34 -4.15 -34.97
CA GLU A 3 5.75 -5.43 -34.68
C GLU A 3 5.56 -5.58 -33.15
N ILE A 4 4.43 -6.13 -32.75
CA ILE A 4 4.05 -6.29 -31.34
C ILE A 4 3.68 -7.74 -31.08
N LYS A 5 4.43 -8.39 -30.20
CA LYS A 5 4.12 -9.72 -29.72
C LYS A 5 3.59 -9.64 -28.30
N ILE A 6 2.43 -10.26 -28.05
CA ILE A 6 1.76 -10.21 -26.76
C ILE A 6 2.07 -11.47 -25.97
N ARG A 7 2.56 -11.30 -24.74
CA ARG A 7 2.73 -12.39 -23.75
C ARG A 7 1.90 -12.09 -22.52
N GLN A 8 1.27 -13.09 -21.96
CA GLN A 8 0.54 -12.96 -20.69
C GLN A 8 1.40 -13.51 -19.54
N CYS A 9 1.53 -12.76 -18.47
CA CYS A 9 2.24 -13.15 -17.26
C CYS A 9 1.39 -12.84 -16.02
N ALA A 10 0.80 -13.87 -15.42
CA ALA A 10 -0.12 -13.73 -14.29
C ALA A 10 -1.22 -12.69 -14.57
N ASN A 11 -1.17 -11.51 -13.92
CA ASN A 11 -2.15 -10.44 -14.08
C ASN A 11 -1.59 -9.25 -14.89
N CYS A 12 -0.55 -9.44 -15.66
CA CYS A 12 0.15 -8.43 -16.44
C CYS A 12 0.23 -8.88 -17.90
N ILE A 13 0.14 -7.95 -18.83
CA ILE A 13 0.45 -8.16 -20.25
C ILE A 13 1.84 -7.62 -20.53
N ILE A 14 2.63 -8.40 -21.26
CA ILE A 14 3.93 -7.98 -21.75
C ILE A 14 3.82 -7.80 -23.26
N LEU A 15 4.18 -6.62 -23.74
CA LEU A 15 4.25 -6.26 -25.14
C LEU A 15 5.74 -6.25 -25.55
N ASP A 16 6.18 -7.28 -26.25
CA ASP A 16 7.52 -7.28 -26.86
C ASP A 16 7.43 -6.50 -28.16
N LEU A 17 8.10 -5.35 -28.18
CA LEU A 17 8.13 -4.43 -29.31
C LEU A 17 9.38 -4.64 -30.15
N SER A 18 9.23 -4.74 -31.46
CA SER A 18 10.36 -4.86 -32.38
C SER A 18 10.21 -3.98 -33.61
N GLY A 19 11.36 -3.55 -34.18
CA GLY A 19 11.39 -2.68 -35.35
C GLY A 19 11.41 -1.19 -34.98
N ARG A 20 10.64 -0.35 -35.67
CA ARG A 20 10.66 1.11 -35.52
C ARG A 20 9.36 1.60 -34.90
N ILE A 21 9.49 2.54 -33.96
CA ILE A 21 8.35 3.28 -33.38
C ILE A 21 8.35 4.68 -34.01
N ASP A 22 7.37 4.97 -34.83
CA ASP A 22 7.21 6.18 -35.62
C ASP A 22 5.73 6.57 -35.74
N VAL A 23 5.38 7.50 -36.62
CA VAL A 23 4.00 7.94 -36.85
C VAL A 23 3.08 6.82 -37.28
N ASP A 24 3.59 5.82 -37.97
CA ASP A 24 2.81 4.66 -38.47
C ASP A 24 2.61 3.58 -37.41
N SER A 25 3.08 3.80 -36.18
CA SER A 25 3.01 2.86 -35.08
C SER A 25 1.71 2.97 -34.26
N ALA A 26 0.63 3.47 -34.86
CA ALA A 26 -0.69 3.57 -34.21
C ALA A 26 -1.24 2.25 -33.68
N ASN A 27 -0.80 1.11 -34.28
CA ASN A 27 -1.11 -0.24 -33.77
C ASN A 27 -0.73 -0.45 -32.31
N LEU A 28 0.26 0.27 -31.76
CA LEU A 28 0.60 0.21 -30.33
C LEU A 28 -0.56 0.72 -29.48
N VAL A 29 -1.17 1.84 -29.86
CA VAL A 29 -2.32 2.42 -29.13
C VAL A 29 -3.52 1.49 -29.21
N GLU A 30 -3.76 0.88 -30.38
CA GLU A 30 -4.88 -0.06 -30.58
C GLU A 30 -4.71 -1.31 -29.71
N VAL A 31 -3.54 -1.92 -29.69
CA VAL A 31 -3.23 -3.12 -28.88
C VAL A 31 -3.35 -2.81 -27.40
N VAL A 32 -2.78 -1.69 -26.95
CA VAL A 32 -2.89 -1.25 -25.55
C VAL A 32 -4.36 -1.02 -25.17
N GLY A 33 -5.12 -0.30 -25.99
CA GLY A 33 -6.55 -0.06 -25.77
C GLY A 33 -7.36 -1.35 -25.72
N GLN A 34 -7.00 -2.36 -26.53
CA GLN A 34 -7.63 -3.67 -26.46
C GLN A 34 -7.33 -4.38 -25.14
N CYS A 35 -6.08 -4.42 -24.71
CA CYS A 35 -5.68 -5.01 -23.42
C CYS A 35 -6.45 -4.37 -22.25
N VAL A 36 -6.59 -3.04 -22.26
CA VAL A 36 -7.35 -2.31 -21.24
C VAL A 36 -8.83 -2.70 -21.25
N ARG A 37 -9.47 -2.80 -22.42
CA ARG A 37 -10.86 -3.23 -22.56
C ARG A 37 -11.09 -4.67 -22.08
N GLU A 38 -10.09 -5.52 -22.24
CA GLU A 38 -10.08 -6.92 -21.74
C GLU A 38 -9.83 -7.02 -20.23
N GLY A 39 -9.60 -5.88 -19.54
CA GLY A 39 -9.42 -5.80 -18.09
C GLY A 39 -7.96 -5.88 -17.62
N TYR A 40 -7.00 -5.88 -18.52
CA TYR A 40 -5.58 -5.83 -18.16
C TYR A 40 -5.15 -4.39 -17.90
N VAL A 41 -4.82 -4.09 -16.67
CA VAL A 41 -4.41 -2.74 -16.23
C VAL A 41 -2.91 -2.61 -15.97
N ASP A 42 -2.18 -3.72 -15.88
CA ASP A 42 -0.72 -3.73 -15.74
C ASP A 42 -0.10 -4.16 -17.08
N ILE A 43 0.56 -3.24 -17.76
CA ILE A 43 1.16 -3.46 -19.09
C ILE A 43 2.65 -3.17 -19.02
N LEU A 44 3.47 -4.13 -19.45
CA LEU A 44 4.92 -4.00 -19.56
C LEU A 44 5.33 -3.95 -21.02
N CYS A 45 6.00 -2.88 -21.44
CA CYS A 45 6.56 -2.77 -22.78
C CYS A 45 8.06 -3.13 -22.76
N ASN A 46 8.42 -4.18 -23.46
CA ASN A 46 9.81 -4.58 -23.67
C ASN A 46 10.32 -4.01 -24.99
N LEU A 47 11.38 -3.22 -24.92
CA LEU A 47 11.96 -2.50 -26.07
C LEU A 47 13.26 -3.12 -26.56
N ASP A 48 13.64 -4.30 -26.10
CA ASP A 48 14.94 -4.92 -26.42
C ASP A 48 15.25 -4.97 -27.94
N ASP A 49 14.22 -5.28 -28.73
CA ASP A 49 14.31 -5.42 -30.19
C ASP A 49 13.88 -4.15 -30.95
N VAL A 50 13.70 -3.02 -30.27
CA VAL A 50 13.37 -1.74 -30.93
C VAL A 50 14.63 -1.13 -31.53
N GLN A 51 14.60 -0.93 -32.84
CA GLN A 51 15.73 -0.43 -33.62
C GLN A 51 15.83 1.10 -33.66
N ALA A 52 14.70 1.78 -33.67
CA ALA A 52 14.66 3.23 -33.72
C ALA A 52 13.33 3.74 -33.15
N VAL A 53 13.40 4.93 -32.53
CA VAL A 53 12.23 5.72 -32.11
C VAL A 53 12.47 7.14 -32.60
N ASP A 54 11.54 7.69 -33.37
CA ASP A 54 11.59 9.09 -33.76
C ASP A 54 10.69 9.97 -32.89
N TYR A 55 10.69 11.26 -33.11
CA TYR A 55 9.93 12.20 -32.28
C TYR A 55 8.41 11.97 -32.36
N MET A 56 7.89 11.54 -33.51
CA MET A 56 6.46 11.19 -33.64
C MET A 56 6.14 9.88 -32.96
N GLY A 57 7.06 8.91 -32.98
CA GLY A 57 6.97 7.65 -32.25
C GLY A 57 6.90 7.86 -30.74
N ILE A 58 7.63 8.84 -30.20
CA ILE A 58 7.49 9.26 -28.80
C ILE A 58 6.05 9.67 -28.48
N SER A 59 5.40 10.43 -29.37
CA SER A 59 4.01 10.83 -29.18
C SER A 59 3.05 9.62 -29.14
N VAL A 60 3.29 8.61 -29.99
CA VAL A 60 2.54 7.37 -29.98
C VAL A 60 2.69 6.63 -28.63
N VAL A 61 3.91 6.55 -28.11
CA VAL A 61 4.17 5.94 -26.79
C VAL A 61 3.44 6.70 -25.68
N VAL A 62 3.46 8.04 -25.71
CA VAL A 62 2.74 8.89 -24.73
C VAL A 62 1.23 8.67 -24.80
N ILE A 63 0.66 8.55 -26.00
CA ILE A 63 -0.78 8.27 -26.18
C ILE A 63 -1.13 6.91 -25.60
N ALA A 64 -0.35 5.87 -25.88
CA ALA A 64 -0.55 4.53 -25.34
C ALA A 64 -0.45 4.55 -23.80
N TYR A 65 0.54 5.24 -23.24
CA TYR A 65 0.69 5.41 -21.79
C TYR A 65 -0.53 6.09 -21.15
N LYS A 66 -1.03 7.18 -21.78
CA LYS A 66 -2.23 7.87 -21.30
C LYS A 66 -3.48 7.01 -21.35
N GLU A 67 -3.63 6.18 -22.37
CA GLU A 67 -4.75 5.24 -22.48
C GLU A 67 -4.81 4.32 -21.26
N VAL A 68 -3.66 3.75 -20.84
CA VAL A 68 -3.58 2.89 -19.65
C VAL A 68 -3.87 3.66 -18.37
N THR A 69 -3.23 4.82 -18.20
CA THR A 69 -3.35 5.62 -16.96
C THR A 69 -4.74 6.21 -16.76
N ASN A 70 -5.44 6.58 -17.83
CA ASN A 70 -6.82 7.05 -17.78
C ASN A 70 -7.80 5.97 -17.27
N HIS A 71 -7.44 4.69 -17.42
CA HIS A 71 -8.19 3.56 -16.90
C HIS A 71 -7.67 3.05 -15.54
N ASN A 72 -6.91 3.88 -14.82
CA ASN A 72 -6.27 3.53 -13.54
C ASN A 72 -5.30 2.34 -13.66
N GLY A 73 -4.75 2.14 -14.84
CA GLY A 73 -3.73 1.14 -15.10
C GLY A 73 -2.32 1.69 -14.95
N ARG A 74 -1.34 0.81 -15.10
CA ARG A 74 0.10 1.10 -15.03
C ARG A 74 0.79 0.55 -16.26
N MET A 75 1.55 1.39 -16.93
CA MET A 75 2.37 1.00 -18.05
C MET A 75 3.84 1.27 -17.70
N LYS A 76 4.67 0.24 -17.77
CA LYS A 76 6.09 0.29 -17.44
C LYS A 76 6.92 -0.15 -18.63
N PHE A 77 8.18 0.22 -18.64
CA PHE A 77 9.07 -0.03 -19.75
C PHE A 77 10.31 -0.78 -19.29
N VAL A 78 10.83 -1.66 -20.14
CA VAL A 78 12.03 -2.47 -19.83
C VAL A 78 12.93 -2.60 -21.05
N ASN A 79 14.20 -2.81 -20.78
CA ASN A 79 15.22 -3.13 -21.78
C ASN A 79 15.34 -2.08 -22.89
N ILE A 80 15.32 -0.78 -22.53
CA ILE A 80 15.55 0.27 -23.53
C ILE A 80 16.98 0.15 -24.06
N PRO A 81 17.18 -0.05 -25.37
CA PRO A 81 18.51 -0.11 -25.97
C PRO A 81 19.31 1.18 -25.71
N VAL A 82 20.61 1.03 -25.51
CA VAL A 82 21.50 2.15 -25.16
C VAL A 82 21.39 3.31 -26.15
N HIS A 83 21.31 3.01 -27.46
CA HIS A 83 21.20 4.01 -28.52
C HIS A 83 19.88 4.79 -28.55
N LEU A 84 18.85 4.32 -27.83
CA LEU A 84 17.55 5.00 -27.72
C LEU A 84 17.41 5.84 -26.45
N ARG A 85 18.28 5.66 -25.46
CA ARG A 85 18.18 6.35 -24.16
C ARG A 85 18.14 7.86 -24.29
N ASP A 86 18.97 8.40 -25.17
CA ASP A 86 19.04 9.86 -25.38
C ASP A 86 17.71 10.43 -25.89
N VAL A 87 16.99 9.70 -26.74
CA VAL A 87 15.67 10.11 -27.23
C VAL A 87 14.65 10.18 -26.09
N PHE A 88 14.67 9.20 -25.18
CA PHE A 88 13.81 9.16 -24.01
C PHE A 88 14.15 10.27 -23.01
N THR A 89 15.42 10.55 -22.79
CA THR A 89 15.88 11.60 -21.88
C THR A 89 15.60 13.00 -22.43
N VAL A 90 15.89 13.27 -23.69
CA VAL A 90 15.65 14.57 -24.32
C VAL A 90 14.15 14.88 -24.39
N SER A 91 13.32 13.87 -24.64
CA SER A 91 11.86 14.03 -24.62
C SER A 91 11.27 14.19 -23.22
N GLY A 92 12.03 13.91 -22.17
CA GLY A 92 11.59 13.96 -20.77
C GLY A 92 10.64 12.84 -20.34
N ILE A 93 10.46 11.83 -21.17
CA ILE A 93 9.59 10.68 -20.90
C ILE A 93 10.10 9.86 -19.72
N ASP A 94 11.40 9.74 -19.57
CA ASP A 94 12.08 9.05 -18.46
C ASP A 94 11.74 9.61 -17.06
N ARG A 95 11.22 10.85 -17.01
CA ARG A 95 10.76 11.47 -15.75
C ARG A 95 9.32 11.14 -15.38
N VAL A 96 8.55 10.63 -16.33
CA VAL A 96 7.11 10.38 -16.18
C VAL A 96 6.81 8.89 -16.22
N MET A 97 7.57 8.13 -17.01
CA MET A 97 7.37 6.70 -17.23
C MET A 97 8.41 5.91 -16.46
N GLU A 98 7.97 4.84 -15.81
CA GLU A 98 8.85 3.95 -15.06
C GLU A 98 9.60 3.02 -16.01
N ILE A 99 10.94 3.09 -15.97
CA ILE A 99 11.84 2.32 -16.82
C ILE A 99 12.71 1.41 -15.95
N TYR A 100 12.75 0.13 -16.27
CA TYR A 100 13.49 -0.88 -15.52
C TYR A 100 14.58 -1.54 -16.37
N GLY A 101 15.64 -1.98 -15.72
CA GLY A 101 16.75 -2.65 -16.38
C GLY A 101 16.49 -4.12 -16.73
N SER A 102 15.45 -4.76 -16.14
CA SER A 102 15.05 -6.12 -16.43
C SER A 102 13.56 -6.35 -16.25
N GLU A 103 13.03 -7.34 -16.96
CA GLU A 103 11.63 -7.77 -16.88
C GLU A 103 11.26 -8.19 -15.45
N GLU A 104 12.14 -8.91 -14.75
CA GLU A 104 11.92 -9.34 -13.37
C GLU A 104 11.73 -8.17 -12.41
N MET A 105 12.57 -7.13 -12.51
CA MET A 105 12.44 -5.92 -11.69
C MET A 105 11.11 -5.21 -11.96
N ALA A 106 10.71 -5.08 -13.21
CA ALA A 106 9.44 -4.45 -13.59
C ALA A 106 8.23 -5.23 -13.09
N LEU A 107 8.24 -6.55 -13.22
CA LEU A 107 7.16 -7.42 -12.73
C LEU A 107 7.03 -7.39 -11.20
N ASN A 108 8.15 -7.33 -10.48
CA ASN A 108 8.12 -7.20 -9.02
C ASN A 108 7.58 -5.84 -8.60
N SER A 109 7.92 -4.77 -9.31
CA SER A 109 7.40 -3.43 -9.00
C SER A 109 5.87 -3.32 -9.17
N PHE A 110 5.24 -4.03 -10.13
CA PHE A 110 3.78 -4.11 -10.20
C PHE A 110 3.15 -4.76 -8.96
N LYS A 111 3.82 -5.77 -8.36
CA LYS A 111 3.35 -6.40 -7.12
C LYS A 111 3.45 -5.42 -5.94
N GLU A 112 4.55 -4.68 -5.85
CA GLU A 112 4.75 -3.65 -4.82
C GLU A 112 3.70 -2.54 -4.92
N ASP A 113 3.41 -2.05 -6.12
CA ASP A 113 2.38 -1.06 -6.36
C ASP A 113 0.99 -1.52 -5.89
N LYS A 114 0.65 -2.79 -6.14
CA LYS A 114 -0.61 -3.37 -5.65
C LYS A 114 -0.67 -3.43 -4.13
N VAL A 115 0.44 -3.75 -3.49
CA VAL A 115 0.54 -3.73 -2.02
C VAL A 115 0.33 -2.31 -1.48
N ILE A 116 1.02 -1.32 -2.06
CA ILE A 116 0.88 0.10 -1.69
C ILE A 116 -0.55 0.58 -1.90
N GLU A 117 -1.16 0.25 -3.04
CA GLU A 117 -2.55 0.62 -3.34
C GLU A 117 -3.53 -0.02 -2.34
N ASN A 118 -3.34 -1.29 -2.00
CA ASN A 118 -4.15 -1.97 -1.00
C ASN A 118 -3.99 -1.35 0.39
N ILE A 119 -2.76 -0.98 0.78
CA ILE A 119 -2.50 -0.26 2.04
C ILE A 119 -3.24 1.08 2.04
N LYS A 120 -3.15 1.87 0.96
CA LYS A 120 -3.87 3.14 0.81
C LYS A 120 -5.40 2.93 0.88
N LYS A 121 -5.94 1.93 0.17
CA LYS A 121 -7.38 1.58 0.22
C LYS A 121 -7.81 1.18 1.62
N MET A 122 -7.01 0.39 2.36
CA MET A 122 -7.30 0.05 3.75
C MET A 122 -7.27 1.27 4.68
N GLN A 123 -6.34 2.20 4.47
CA GLN A 123 -6.29 3.44 5.24
C GLN A 123 -7.53 4.33 4.98
N LEU A 124 -7.97 4.45 3.72
CA LEU A 124 -9.17 5.20 3.35
C LEU A 124 -10.47 4.56 3.85
N ARG A 125 -10.52 3.22 4.00
CA ARG A 125 -11.68 2.50 4.55
C ARG A 125 -11.78 2.58 6.06
N ARG A 126 -10.72 2.96 6.77
CA ARG A 126 -10.73 3.09 8.23
C ARG A 126 -11.58 4.28 8.63
N ARG A 127 -12.63 4.01 9.39
CA ARG A 127 -13.53 5.05 9.95
C ARG A 127 -12.78 6.03 10.85
N PHE A 128 -11.70 5.59 11.51
CA PHE A 128 -10.90 6.38 12.44
C PHE A 128 -9.42 6.31 12.13
N LYS A 129 -8.73 7.44 12.29
CA LYS A 129 -7.27 7.54 12.20
C LYS A 129 -6.62 6.70 13.30
N ARG A 130 -5.42 6.20 13.03
CA ARG A 130 -4.56 5.52 14.01
C ARG A 130 -3.34 6.36 14.26
N LEU A 131 -3.01 6.53 15.54
CA LEU A 131 -1.79 7.20 15.98
C LEU A 131 -0.79 6.13 16.43
N PRO A 132 0.43 6.07 15.87
CA PRO A 132 1.53 5.35 16.51
C PRO A 132 1.80 5.98 17.87
N VAL A 133 1.87 5.18 18.91
CA VAL A 133 2.10 5.62 20.29
C VAL A 133 3.08 4.68 20.97
N ASP A 134 3.72 5.18 22.01
CA ASP A 134 4.49 4.39 22.97
C ASP A 134 3.90 4.68 24.36
N LEU A 135 2.82 3.96 24.67
CA LEU A 135 2.09 4.15 25.91
C LEU A 135 2.17 2.91 26.79
N LYS A 136 2.68 3.07 28.01
CA LYS A 136 2.58 2.03 29.04
C LYS A 136 1.16 1.98 29.58
N ILE A 137 0.55 0.83 29.48
CA ILE A 137 -0.82 0.57 29.92
C ILE A 137 -0.88 -0.62 30.85
N GLU A 138 -1.96 -0.73 31.59
CA GLU A 138 -2.29 -1.91 32.38
C GLU A 138 -3.38 -2.70 31.67
N LEU A 139 -3.16 -4.01 31.50
CA LEU A 139 -4.07 -4.93 30.85
C LEU A 139 -4.46 -6.04 31.81
N LYS A 140 -5.77 -6.28 31.95
CA LYS A 140 -6.33 -7.32 32.80
C LYS A 140 -7.31 -8.19 32.00
N SER A 141 -7.31 -9.50 32.25
CA SER A 141 -8.37 -10.39 31.76
C SER A 141 -9.68 -10.09 32.49
N LYS A 142 -10.80 -10.06 31.77
CA LYS A 142 -12.13 -9.91 32.37
C LYS A 142 -12.68 -11.23 32.85
N GLN A 143 -12.18 -12.35 32.30
CA GLN A 143 -12.65 -13.71 32.61
C GLN A 143 -11.92 -14.34 33.79
N ASP A 144 -10.68 -13.93 34.06
CA ASP A 144 -9.92 -14.42 35.21
C ASP A 144 -10.20 -13.58 36.46
N ASN A 145 -10.69 -14.21 37.51
CA ASN A 145 -10.76 -13.61 38.85
C ASN A 145 -9.37 -13.37 39.48
N SER A 146 -8.31 -13.60 38.73
CA SER A 146 -6.95 -13.34 39.14
C SER A 146 -6.67 -11.83 39.17
N PRO A 147 -6.06 -11.27 40.24
CA PRO A 147 -5.71 -9.87 40.33
C PRO A 147 -4.51 -9.46 39.45
N GLU A 148 -4.06 -10.36 38.59
CA GLU A 148 -2.86 -10.15 37.80
C GLU A 148 -3.08 -9.08 36.72
N CYS A 149 -2.53 -7.90 36.97
CA CYS A 149 -2.51 -6.79 36.03
C CYS A 149 -1.16 -6.78 35.28
N LEU A 150 -1.21 -6.92 33.97
CA LEU A 150 -0.03 -6.90 33.13
C LEU A 150 0.31 -5.46 32.74
N LYS A 151 1.55 -5.06 32.98
CA LYS A 151 2.09 -3.81 32.42
C LYS A 151 2.64 -4.09 31.03
N VAL A 152 2.04 -3.49 30.02
CA VAL A 152 2.32 -3.76 28.62
C VAL A 152 2.41 -2.45 27.84
N GLU A 153 2.90 -2.51 26.61
CA GLU A 153 3.06 -1.35 25.74
C GLU A 153 2.00 -1.35 24.65
N MET A 154 1.32 -0.21 24.52
CA MET A 154 0.42 0.05 23.39
C MET A 154 1.22 0.78 22.31
N ILE A 155 1.30 0.21 21.12
CA ILE A 155 2.10 0.76 20.01
C ILE A 155 1.26 1.46 18.94
N ASN A 156 -0.06 1.30 18.94
CA ASN A 156 -0.95 2.17 18.19
C ASN A 156 -2.32 2.30 18.85
N LEU A 157 -2.96 3.43 18.62
CA LEU A 157 -4.27 3.80 19.20
C LEU A 157 -5.17 4.38 18.12
N SER A 158 -6.46 3.98 18.14
CA SER A 158 -7.52 4.58 17.35
C SER A 158 -8.74 4.82 18.25
N ALA A 159 -9.74 5.56 17.75
CA ALA A 159 -10.96 5.84 18.50
C ALA A 159 -11.81 4.60 18.85
N VAL A 160 -11.51 3.44 18.26
CA VAL A 160 -12.28 2.19 18.42
C VAL A 160 -11.44 0.99 18.84
N GLY A 161 -10.12 1.14 19.00
CA GLY A 161 -9.26 0.02 19.37
C GLY A 161 -7.78 0.36 19.36
N ALA A 162 -6.97 -0.60 19.75
CA ALA A 162 -5.52 -0.45 19.91
C ALA A 162 -4.77 -1.71 19.51
N PHE A 163 -3.47 -1.58 19.28
CA PHE A 163 -2.55 -2.71 19.23
C PHE A 163 -1.60 -2.68 20.42
N ILE A 164 -1.52 -3.82 21.12
CA ILE A 164 -0.80 -3.98 22.38
C ILE A 164 0.31 -5.02 22.19
N PHE A 165 1.54 -4.62 22.48
CA PHE A 165 2.74 -5.43 22.31
C PHE A 165 2.94 -6.39 23.52
N GLY A 166 3.51 -7.56 23.27
CA GLY A 166 3.99 -8.45 24.33
C GLY A 166 2.93 -9.31 25.03
N CYS A 167 1.69 -9.36 24.53
CA CYS A 167 0.56 -10.05 25.19
C CYS A 167 0.29 -11.45 24.63
N GLY A 168 1.28 -12.34 24.60
CA GLY A 168 1.16 -13.67 23.97
C GLY A 168 0.21 -14.67 24.67
N LYS A 169 -0.34 -14.34 25.85
CA LYS A 169 -1.25 -15.22 26.58
C LYS A 169 -2.73 -15.09 26.18
N PHE A 170 -3.11 -13.99 25.55
CA PHE A 170 -4.49 -13.76 25.14
C PHE A 170 -4.79 -14.39 23.78
N LYS A 171 -6.03 -14.86 23.64
CA LYS A 171 -6.55 -15.50 22.42
C LYS A 171 -7.60 -14.62 21.75
N LEU A 172 -7.90 -14.94 20.50
CA LEU A 172 -8.98 -14.30 19.76
C LEU A 172 -10.30 -14.44 20.54
N LYS A 173 -11.06 -13.32 20.64
CA LYS A 173 -12.32 -13.18 21.38
C LYS A 173 -12.20 -13.05 22.90
N ASP A 174 -11.03 -13.11 23.49
CA ASP A 174 -10.88 -12.82 24.92
C ASP A 174 -11.35 -11.41 25.25
N GLU A 175 -12.01 -11.25 26.40
CA GLU A 175 -12.41 -9.94 26.92
C GLU A 175 -11.37 -9.45 27.92
N VAL A 176 -10.96 -8.19 27.73
CA VAL A 176 -9.91 -7.55 28.52
C VAL A 176 -10.33 -6.17 28.98
N ILE A 177 -9.72 -5.71 30.06
CA ILE A 177 -9.86 -4.34 30.59
C ILE A 177 -8.52 -3.65 30.45
N LEU A 178 -8.51 -2.48 29.80
CA LEU A 178 -7.34 -1.64 29.63
C LEU A 178 -7.44 -0.43 30.53
N LYS A 179 -6.33 -0.09 31.22
CA LYS A 179 -6.18 1.17 31.95
C LYS A 179 -5.04 1.95 31.31
N MET A 180 -5.33 3.18 30.89
CA MET A 180 -4.37 4.05 30.25
C MET A 180 -4.49 5.49 30.71
N LYS A 181 -3.40 6.27 30.59
CA LYS A 181 -3.37 7.70 30.83
C LYS A 181 -2.99 8.42 29.56
N LEU A 182 -3.84 9.33 29.09
CA LEU A 182 -3.59 10.14 27.90
C LEU A 182 -3.09 11.52 28.31
N ALA A 183 -1.80 11.79 28.11
CA ALA A 183 -1.23 13.11 28.40
C ALA A 183 -1.89 14.22 27.55
N PRO A 184 -2.02 15.47 28.04
CA PRO A 184 -1.55 15.98 29.35
C PRO A 184 -2.55 15.80 30.50
N LYS A 185 -3.72 15.18 30.24
CA LYS A 185 -4.74 15.01 31.30
C LYS A 185 -4.35 13.82 32.19
N PRO A 186 -4.32 14.00 33.51
CA PRO A 186 -3.93 12.93 34.44
C PRO A 186 -5.02 11.88 34.65
N GLU A 187 -6.19 12.04 34.03
CA GLU A 187 -7.32 11.13 34.17
C GLU A 187 -6.99 9.75 33.60
N GLU A 188 -7.23 8.73 34.41
CA GLU A 188 -7.11 7.36 34.00
C GLU A 188 -8.37 6.93 33.23
N LEU A 189 -8.17 6.39 32.02
CA LEU A 189 -9.23 5.80 31.22
C LEU A 189 -9.22 4.30 31.45
N GLU A 190 -10.34 3.77 31.90
CA GLU A 190 -10.59 2.32 31.98
C GLU A 190 -11.56 1.95 30.86
N LEU A 191 -11.16 1.02 30.00
CA LEU A 191 -11.91 0.60 28.82
C LEU A 191 -12.02 -0.92 28.77
N GLU A 192 -13.22 -1.41 28.55
CA GLU A 192 -13.45 -2.80 28.15
C GLU A 192 -13.09 -2.97 26.68
N ALA A 193 -12.48 -4.12 26.35
CA ALA A 193 -12.14 -4.43 24.97
C ALA A 193 -12.19 -5.94 24.71
N ARG A 194 -12.29 -6.28 23.44
CA ARG A 194 -12.24 -7.66 22.95
C ARG A 194 -11.04 -7.84 22.05
N VAL A 195 -10.34 -8.95 22.19
CA VAL A 195 -9.26 -9.34 21.29
C VAL A 195 -9.86 -9.74 19.93
N VAL A 196 -9.54 -8.95 18.89
CA VAL A 196 -10.05 -9.15 17.53
C VAL A 196 -8.98 -9.59 16.54
N TRP A 197 -7.72 -9.53 16.96
CA TRP A 197 -6.60 -9.95 16.12
C TRP A 197 -5.44 -10.44 16.99
N VAL A 198 -4.85 -11.56 16.56
CA VAL A 198 -3.63 -12.15 17.13
C VAL A 198 -2.75 -12.55 15.94
N PRO A 199 -1.48 -12.08 15.84
CA PRO A 199 -0.61 -12.45 14.74
C PRO A 199 -0.32 -13.95 14.76
N ASP A 200 -0.50 -14.58 13.61
CA ASP A 200 -0.07 -15.97 13.41
C ASP A 200 1.40 -15.97 12.98
N LYS A 201 2.27 -16.42 13.86
CA LYS A 201 3.71 -16.51 13.62
C LYS A 201 4.07 -17.40 12.42
N ALA A 202 3.22 -18.36 12.06
CA ALA A 202 3.44 -19.23 10.91
C ALA A 202 3.16 -18.51 9.58
N VAL A 203 2.25 -17.52 9.59
CA VAL A 203 1.85 -16.76 8.40
C VAL A 203 2.58 -15.43 8.30
N GLN A 204 2.90 -14.82 9.45
CA GLN A 204 3.50 -13.48 9.54
C GLN A 204 4.69 -13.48 10.52
N PRO A 205 5.83 -14.11 10.17
CA PRO A 205 6.96 -14.28 11.07
C PRO A 205 7.65 -12.97 11.46
N HIS A 206 7.41 -11.88 10.72
CA HIS A 206 8.03 -10.56 10.93
C HIS A 206 7.12 -9.57 11.66
N GLU A 207 5.90 -9.93 12.02
CA GLU A 207 5.04 -9.05 12.79
C GLU A 207 5.37 -9.07 14.28
N TYR A 208 5.21 -7.90 14.93
CA TYR A 208 5.44 -7.75 16.35
C TYR A 208 4.51 -8.66 17.15
N PRO A 209 5.03 -9.41 18.13
CA PRO A 209 4.18 -10.22 19.01
C PRO A 209 3.25 -9.29 19.81
N GLY A 210 1.95 -9.55 19.73
CA GLY A 210 0.97 -8.71 20.42
C GLY A 210 -0.47 -9.10 20.11
N ILE A 211 -1.40 -8.24 20.49
CA ILE A 211 -2.82 -8.42 20.22
C ILE A 211 -3.45 -7.12 19.70
N GLY A 212 -4.35 -7.24 18.73
CA GLY A 212 -5.25 -6.17 18.33
C GLY A 212 -6.55 -6.26 19.12
N VAL A 213 -6.94 -5.16 19.75
CA VAL A 213 -8.17 -5.10 20.55
C VAL A 213 -9.14 -4.07 19.97
N GLU A 214 -10.43 -4.36 20.07
CA GLU A 214 -11.52 -3.44 19.77
C GLU A 214 -12.20 -3.05 21.09
N PHE A 215 -12.41 -1.75 21.31
CA PHE A 215 -13.06 -1.25 22.51
C PHE A 215 -14.54 -1.63 22.50
N ALA A 216 -14.99 -2.27 23.59
CA ALA A 216 -16.37 -2.65 23.77
C ALA A 216 -17.11 -1.58 24.58
N ASN A 217 -18.31 -1.20 24.15
CA ASN A 217 -19.21 -0.29 24.88
C ASN A 217 -18.56 1.05 25.31
N ILE A 218 -17.61 1.57 24.50
CA ILE A 218 -16.96 2.83 24.83
C ILE A 218 -17.98 3.98 24.85
N SER A 219 -17.98 4.75 25.94
CA SER A 219 -18.83 5.94 26.04
C SER A 219 -18.38 7.00 25.02
N SER A 220 -19.33 7.79 24.52
CA SER A 220 -19.04 8.90 23.60
C SER A 220 -18.02 9.89 24.19
N VAL A 221 -18.04 10.09 25.48
CA VAL A 221 -17.08 10.97 26.21
C VAL A 221 -15.67 10.39 26.14
N ASN A 222 -15.50 9.11 26.43
CA ASN A 222 -14.18 8.46 26.37
C ASN A 222 -13.66 8.35 24.94
N GLN A 223 -14.55 8.06 23.99
CA GLN A 223 -14.20 8.04 22.57
C GLN A 223 -13.73 9.43 22.10
N GLN A 224 -14.41 10.51 22.49
CA GLN A 224 -14.02 11.86 22.16
C GLN A 224 -12.66 12.25 22.75
N LYS A 225 -12.36 11.84 24.01
CA LYS A 225 -11.04 12.05 24.63
C LYS A 225 -9.92 11.39 23.83
N ILE A 226 -10.15 10.18 23.30
CA ILE A 226 -9.19 9.47 22.47
C ILE A 226 -9.00 10.18 21.12
N ILE A 227 -10.09 10.62 20.49
CA ILE A 227 -10.03 11.35 19.22
C ILE A 227 -9.21 12.64 19.38
N GLU A 228 -9.50 13.43 20.40
CA GLU A 228 -8.75 14.67 20.70
C GLU A 228 -7.26 14.41 20.94
N PHE A 229 -6.94 13.35 21.66
CA PHE A 229 -5.55 12.93 21.86
C PHE A 229 -4.86 12.58 20.53
N ILE A 230 -5.53 11.78 19.67
CA ILE A 230 -5.01 11.38 18.38
C ILE A 230 -4.79 12.60 17.47
N GLU A 231 -5.77 13.49 17.36
CA GLU A 231 -5.70 14.66 16.46
C GLU A 231 -4.58 15.62 16.89
N ARG A 232 -4.42 15.86 18.18
CA ARG A 232 -3.35 16.70 18.71
C ARG A 232 -1.96 16.15 18.38
N ASN A 233 -1.76 14.85 18.54
CA ASN A 233 -0.45 14.25 18.30
C ASN A 233 -0.17 14.00 16.81
N LEU A 234 -1.19 13.81 15.97
CA LEU A 234 -1.01 13.73 14.52
C LEU A 234 -0.61 15.09 13.91
N SER A 235 -1.16 16.19 14.41
CA SER A 235 -0.79 17.54 13.93
C SER A 235 0.67 17.90 14.26
N SER A 236 1.24 17.37 15.33
CA SER A 236 2.66 17.56 15.66
C SER A 236 3.62 16.74 14.77
N ILE A 237 3.18 15.60 14.24
CA ILE A 237 3.98 14.74 13.35
C ILE A 237 4.00 15.28 11.90
N SER A 238 2.97 16.03 11.50
CA SER A 238 2.84 16.59 10.14
C SER A 238 3.60 17.91 9.94
N SER A 239 4.32 18.41 10.93
CA SER A 239 4.99 19.71 10.95
C SER A 239 6.52 19.60 10.81
N ASP A 240 7.06 18.41 10.66
CA ASP A 240 8.44 18.06 10.34
C ASP A 240 8.52 17.43 8.95
#